data_f30dad733339b84f633616a23289f588
#
_entry.id   f30dad733339b84f633616a23289f588
#
_cell.length_a   1.000
_cell.length_b   1.000
_cell.length_c   1.000
_cell.angle_alpha   90.00
_cell.angle_beta   90.00
_cell.angle_gamma   90.00
#
_symmetry.space_group_name_H-M   'P 1'
#
loop_
_entity.id
_entity.type
_entity.pdbx_description
1 polymer ?
#
loop_
_entity_poly.entity_id
_entity_poly.type
_entity_poly.pdbx_seq_one_letter_code
_entity_poly.pdbx_strand_id
1 'polypeptide(L)'
;MAVNRIAYLYTLLLSFIFFVLFDVYLLHLFLVFLLLLPLFSLLLTIPASRQLRYKMEIEDDIVPKGPCPVSLTIKNGSVFPCARVRLLLSRRNALGRSGEQYSDEAEDSVQCSMGPNRTITLQPVVKFNHCGRMDLSIRRVYVCDLLGLFNLPVPAANGVSASGSVYVLPELQTRSIQTDEAADLGLDSVTYSTERAGNDPSEIFQLRDYREGDPRHSVHWKLSSRMNRLIVREFGLPLNASLHFLLELREGADPAASEAMLGAVLAFSEYLMARK
;
A
#
# COMPACT_ATOMS: atom_id res chain seq x y z
N MET A 1 -4.23 11.30 28.78
CA MET A 1 -4.53 12.73 29.01
C MET A 1 -5.60 12.99 30.05
N ALA A 2 -6.80 12.39 29.94
CA ALA A 2 -7.84 12.57 30.95
C ALA A 2 -7.31 12.24 32.38
N VAL A 3 -6.60 11.13 32.52
CA VAL A 3 -6.00 10.70 33.79
C VAL A 3 -5.03 11.75 34.36
N ASN A 4 -4.15 12.30 33.53
CA ASN A 4 -3.17 13.31 33.97
C ASN A 4 -3.87 14.61 34.39
N ARG A 5 -4.91 15.03 33.69
CA ARG A 5 -5.70 16.23 34.06
C ARG A 5 -6.43 16.01 35.37
N ILE A 6 -7.04 14.85 35.58
CA ILE A 6 -7.73 14.51 36.82
C ILE A 6 -6.71 14.46 38.00
N ALA A 7 -5.57 13.79 37.78
CA ALA A 7 -4.51 13.73 38.78
C ALA A 7 -4.01 15.13 39.15
N TYR A 8 -3.79 15.98 38.15
CA TYR A 8 -3.35 17.35 38.36
C TYR A 8 -4.40 18.20 39.14
N LEU A 9 -5.68 18.10 38.77
CA LEU A 9 -6.76 18.77 39.47
C LEU A 9 -6.87 18.26 40.91
N TYR A 10 -6.70 16.96 41.14
CA TYR A 10 -6.71 16.37 42.46
C TYR A 10 -5.55 16.87 43.33
N THR A 11 -4.32 16.93 42.77
CA THR A 11 -3.15 17.50 43.51
C THR A 11 -3.34 18.97 43.82
N LEU A 12 -3.93 19.74 42.92
CA LEU A 12 -4.24 21.15 43.13
C LEU A 12 -5.28 21.33 44.24
N LEU A 13 -6.36 20.53 44.21
CA LEU A 13 -7.40 20.53 45.24
C LEU A 13 -6.82 20.17 46.60
N LEU A 14 -6.00 19.12 46.65
CA LEU A 14 -5.36 18.69 47.92
C LEU A 14 -4.44 19.79 48.47
N SER A 15 -3.63 20.40 47.61
CA SER A 15 -2.75 21.51 47.99
C SER A 15 -3.54 22.72 48.50
N PHE A 16 -4.73 22.99 47.88
CA PHE A 16 -5.61 24.06 48.33
C PHE A 16 -6.24 23.77 49.70
N ILE A 17 -6.64 22.52 49.99
CA ILE A 17 -7.14 22.11 51.29
C ILE A 17 -6.06 22.31 52.37
N PHE A 18 -4.83 21.88 52.08
CA PHE A 18 -3.71 22.10 53.02
C PHE A 18 -3.40 23.59 53.23
N PHE A 19 -3.51 24.41 52.18
CA PHE A 19 -3.37 25.85 52.26
C PHE A 19 -4.39 26.48 53.23
N VAL A 20 -5.65 26.03 53.17
CA VAL A 20 -6.71 26.56 54.05
C VAL A 20 -6.56 26.08 55.51
N LEU A 21 -6.08 24.83 55.71
CA LEU A 21 -5.96 24.23 57.01
C LEU A 21 -4.71 24.72 57.81
N PHE A 22 -3.62 24.99 57.08
CA PHE A 22 -2.34 25.32 57.66
C PHE A 22 -1.86 26.67 57.09
N ASP A 23 -1.75 27.70 57.96
CA ASP A 23 -1.26 29.02 57.55
C ASP A 23 0.30 29.04 57.56
N VAL A 24 0.90 28.25 56.65
CA VAL A 24 2.35 28.14 56.52
C VAL A 24 2.78 28.78 55.20
N TYR A 25 3.69 29.72 55.23
CA TYR A 25 4.22 30.45 54.07
C TYR A 25 4.69 29.52 52.93
N LEU A 26 5.30 28.38 53.29
CA LEU A 26 5.81 27.42 52.33
C LEU A 26 4.67 26.78 51.49
N LEU A 27 3.49 26.57 52.08
CA LEU A 27 2.30 26.06 51.39
C LEU A 27 1.72 27.06 50.39
N HIS A 28 1.77 28.34 50.73
CA HIS A 28 1.37 29.41 49.80
C HIS A 28 2.28 29.43 48.57
N LEU A 29 3.58 29.38 48.77
CA LEU A 29 4.55 29.35 47.68
C LEU A 29 4.40 28.10 46.83
N PHE A 30 4.13 26.94 47.44
CA PHE A 30 3.91 25.68 46.74
C PHE A 30 2.62 25.72 45.90
N LEU A 31 1.54 26.29 46.42
CA LEU A 31 0.29 26.43 45.66
C LEU A 31 0.47 27.34 44.43
N VAL A 32 1.13 28.49 44.61
CA VAL A 32 1.46 29.40 43.49
C VAL A 32 2.35 28.72 42.47
N PHE A 33 3.37 27.99 42.90
CA PHE A 33 4.22 27.19 42.00
C PHE A 33 3.42 26.16 41.22
N LEU A 34 2.55 25.40 41.89
CA LEU A 34 1.69 24.39 41.24
C LEU A 34 0.78 25.06 40.21
N LEU A 35 0.23 26.23 40.48
CA LEU A 35 -0.65 26.96 39.55
C LEU A 35 0.11 27.51 38.35
N LEU A 36 1.36 27.92 38.49
CA LEU A 36 2.19 28.43 37.39
C LEU A 36 2.81 27.32 36.54
N LEU A 37 2.92 26.10 37.07
CA LEU A 37 3.63 25.00 36.45
C LEU A 37 3.04 24.58 35.06
N PRO A 38 1.71 24.52 34.82
CA PRO A 38 1.18 24.25 33.51
C PRO A 38 1.46 25.37 32.49
N LEU A 39 1.46 26.63 32.95
CA LEU A 39 1.81 27.78 32.11
C LEU A 39 3.27 27.68 31.64
N PHE A 40 4.17 27.35 32.56
CA PHE A 40 5.58 27.15 32.26
C PHE A 40 5.81 25.97 31.34
N SER A 41 5.12 24.84 31.58
CA SER A 41 5.15 23.67 30.71
C SER A 41 4.70 24.01 29.28
N LEU A 42 3.62 24.78 29.14
CA LEU A 42 3.12 25.26 27.87
C LEU A 42 4.11 26.15 27.13
N LEU A 43 4.71 27.10 27.85
CA LEU A 43 5.71 28.05 27.33
C LEU A 43 6.92 27.33 26.72
N LEU A 44 7.39 26.25 27.34
CA LEU A 44 8.47 25.42 26.82
C LEU A 44 8.06 24.59 25.62
N THR A 45 6.80 24.14 25.55
CA THR A 45 6.32 23.24 24.50
C THR A 45 5.95 23.97 23.21
N ILE A 46 5.56 25.26 23.29
CA ILE A 46 5.22 26.06 22.09
C ILE A 46 6.39 26.14 21.09
N PRO A 47 7.62 26.54 21.45
CA PRO A 47 8.74 26.60 20.51
C PRO A 47 9.13 25.20 20.01
N ALA A 48 9.02 24.17 20.85
CA ALA A 48 9.27 22.80 20.47
C ALA A 48 8.28 22.32 19.38
N SER A 49 6.98 22.62 19.52
CA SER A 49 5.97 22.25 18.52
C SER A 49 6.15 22.99 17.19
N ARG A 50 6.57 24.25 17.21
CA ARG A 50 6.79 25.06 16.01
C ARG A 50 8.04 24.68 15.23
N GLN A 51 9.08 24.16 15.88
CA GLN A 51 10.36 23.78 15.27
C GLN A 51 10.49 22.28 14.98
N LEU A 52 9.49 21.48 15.33
CA LEU A 52 9.45 20.07 15.02
C LEU A 52 9.20 19.89 13.53
N ARG A 53 10.07 19.14 12.85
CA ARG A 53 9.92 18.74 11.44
C ARG A 53 9.75 17.24 11.37
N TYR A 54 8.95 16.77 10.41
CA TYR A 54 8.71 15.34 10.20
C TYR A 54 8.69 15.01 8.72
N LYS A 55 9.16 13.81 8.42
CA LYS A 55 9.25 13.26 7.06
C LYS A 55 8.84 11.79 7.10
N MET A 56 8.11 11.35 6.10
CA MET A 56 7.78 9.96 5.86
C MET A 56 8.47 9.50 4.58
N GLU A 57 9.12 8.35 4.65
CA GLU A 57 9.76 7.69 3.51
C GLU A 57 9.27 6.25 3.46
N ILE A 58 8.91 5.80 2.28
CA ILE A 58 8.56 4.42 1.98
C ILE A 58 9.71 3.89 1.14
N GLU A 59 10.34 2.81 1.58
CA GLU A 59 11.54 2.27 0.93
C GLU A 59 11.17 1.56 -0.37
N ASP A 60 10.08 0.80 -0.36
CA ASP A 60 9.63 0.00 -1.49
C ASP A 60 8.28 0.51 -2.02
N ASP A 61 8.22 0.80 -3.31
CA ASP A 61 6.97 1.17 -3.98
C ASP A 61 6.01 -0.01 -4.13
N ILE A 62 6.54 -1.24 -4.09
CA ILE A 62 5.79 -2.48 -4.25
C ILE A 62 6.08 -3.40 -3.07
N VAL A 63 5.05 -3.79 -2.33
CA VAL A 63 5.15 -4.67 -1.16
C VAL A 63 4.15 -5.82 -1.23
N PRO A 64 4.49 -7.00 -0.65
CA PRO A 64 3.51 -8.06 -0.49
C PRO A 64 2.44 -7.67 0.54
N LYS A 65 1.28 -8.30 0.46
CA LYS A 65 0.22 -8.17 1.48
C LYS A 65 0.76 -8.56 2.86
N GLY A 66 0.58 -7.67 3.84
CA GLY A 66 1.04 -7.95 5.20
C GLY A 66 1.71 -6.75 5.88
N PRO A 67 2.65 -7.01 6.79
CA PRO A 67 3.35 -5.97 7.53
C PRO A 67 4.40 -5.28 6.64
N CYS A 68 4.31 -3.96 6.53
CA CYS A 68 5.25 -3.13 5.79
C CYS A 68 5.92 -2.12 6.74
N PRO A 69 7.24 -2.06 6.83
CA PRO A 69 7.95 -1.03 7.57
C PRO A 69 7.88 0.31 6.83
N VAL A 70 7.52 1.36 7.56
CA VAL A 70 7.48 2.73 7.04
C VAL A 70 8.49 3.56 7.83
N SER A 71 9.42 4.22 7.15
CA SER A 71 10.42 5.05 7.80
C SER A 71 9.87 6.44 8.11
N LEU A 72 9.74 6.76 9.41
CA LEU A 72 9.31 8.06 9.90
C LEU A 72 10.49 8.79 10.55
N THR A 73 10.99 9.82 9.91
CA THR A 73 12.05 10.65 10.45
C THR A 73 11.46 11.91 11.08
N ILE A 74 11.76 12.13 12.35
CA ILE A 74 11.30 13.28 13.13
C ILE A 74 12.52 14.02 13.64
N LYS A 75 12.55 15.33 13.42
CA LYS A 75 13.63 16.22 13.86
C LYS A 75 13.07 17.29 14.80
N ASN A 76 13.57 17.32 16.00
CA ASN A 76 13.34 18.44 16.93
C ASN A 76 14.44 19.50 16.70
N GLY A 77 14.09 20.65 16.15
CA GLY A 77 15.01 21.78 15.96
C GLY A 77 15.08 22.72 17.17
N SER A 78 14.30 22.44 18.24
CA SER A 78 14.23 23.25 19.42
C SER A 78 15.29 22.85 20.47
N VAL A 79 15.69 23.83 21.28
CA VAL A 79 16.53 23.62 22.46
C VAL A 79 15.77 22.91 23.61
N PHE A 80 14.43 22.83 23.48
CA PHE A 80 13.59 22.20 24.50
C PHE A 80 13.21 20.77 24.09
N PRO A 81 13.13 19.84 25.06
CA PRO A 81 12.74 18.48 24.81
C PRO A 81 11.24 18.37 24.49
N CYS A 82 10.88 17.42 23.64
CA CYS A 82 9.49 17.01 23.42
C CYS A 82 9.21 15.78 24.27
N ALA A 83 8.45 15.94 25.34
CA ALA A 83 8.16 14.84 26.28
C ALA A 83 7.44 13.69 25.60
N ARG A 84 6.50 14.00 24.73
CA ARG A 84 5.79 13.01 23.90
C ARG A 84 5.33 13.65 22.60
N VAL A 85 5.76 13.06 21.49
CA VAL A 85 5.27 13.37 20.14
C VAL A 85 4.33 12.26 19.72
N ARG A 86 3.12 12.60 19.27
CA ARG A 86 2.13 11.68 18.72
C ARG A 86 1.89 12.01 17.27
N LEU A 87 2.10 11.02 16.39
CA LEU A 87 1.80 11.10 14.97
C LEU A 87 0.57 10.25 14.69
N LEU A 88 -0.37 10.81 13.96
CA LEU A 88 -1.54 10.10 13.44
C LEU A 88 -1.29 9.81 11.96
N LEU A 89 -1.13 8.53 11.65
CA LEU A 89 -1.00 8.03 10.30
C LEU A 89 -2.39 7.67 9.78
N SER A 90 -2.72 8.16 8.61
CA SER A 90 -3.91 7.76 7.87
C SER A 90 -3.49 6.93 6.69
N ARG A 91 -4.16 5.79 6.47
CA ARG A 91 -4.00 4.95 5.30
C ARG A 91 -5.32 4.90 4.55
N ARG A 92 -5.24 5.00 3.23
CA ARG A 92 -6.41 4.98 2.35
C ARG A 92 -6.13 4.07 1.16
N ASN A 93 -7.06 3.16 0.89
CA ASN A 93 -7.00 2.35 -0.32
C ASN A 93 -7.63 3.14 -1.49
N ALA A 94 -6.87 3.33 -2.56
CA ALA A 94 -7.34 4.06 -3.75
C ALA A 94 -8.36 3.25 -4.59
N LEU A 95 -8.42 1.91 -4.43
CA LEU A 95 -9.42 1.06 -5.08
C LEU A 95 -10.80 1.17 -4.44
N GLY A 96 -10.89 1.67 -3.21
CA GLY A 96 -12.14 1.86 -2.50
C GLY A 96 -12.80 3.19 -2.86
N ARG A 97 -14.08 3.15 -3.25
CA ARG A 97 -14.89 4.35 -3.39
C ARG A 97 -15.13 4.98 -2.03
N SER A 98 -15.15 6.31 -1.98
CA SER A 98 -15.45 7.08 -0.76
C SER A 98 -16.79 6.65 -0.20
N GLY A 99 -16.80 5.89 0.90
CA GLY A 99 -17.99 5.72 1.71
C GLY A 99 -18.30 4.35 2.28
N GLU A 100 -17.94 3.24 1.67
CA GLU A 100 -18.39 1.94 2.17
C GLU A 100 -17.36 0.83 1.92
N GLN A 101 -17.10 0.03 2.93
CA GLN A 101 -16.45 -1.30 2.95
C GLN A 101 -14.95 -1.45 2.57
N TYR A 102 -14.35 -0.56 1.78
CA TYR A 102 -12.90 -0.55 1.51
C TYR A 102 -12.12 0.49 2.33
N SER A 103 -12.78 1.16 3.26
CA SER A 103 -12.09 2.10 4.14
C SER A 103 -11.24 1.32 5.15
N ASP A 104 -10.08 0.88 4.70
CA ASP A 104 -8.94 0.65 5.58
C ASP A 104 -8.46 2.01 6.13
N GLU A 105 -9.41 2.92 6.40
CA GLU A 105 -9.17 4.18 7.11
C GLU A 105 -8.92 3.86 8.58
N ALA A 106 -7.79 3.21 8.83
CA ALA A 106 -7.30 3.06 10.18
C ALA A 106 -6.36 4.21 10.49
N GLU A 107 -6.60 4.84 11.60
CA GLU A 107 -5.66 5.79 12.18
C GLU A 107 -4.71 5.04 13.11
N ASP A 108 -3.50 4.82 12.64
CA ASP A 108 -2.43 4.30 13.49
C ASP A 108 -1.76 5.45 14.23
N SER A 109 -1.58 5.32 15.53
CA SER A 109 -0.88 6.33 16.33
C SER A 109 0.50 5.86 16.74
N VAL A 110 1.52 6.59 16.30
CA VAL A 110 2.90 6.38 16.71
C VAL A 110 3.29 7.40 17.75
N GLN A 111 3.96 6.98 18.82
CA GLN A 111 4.39 7.86 19.90
C GLN A 111 5.89 7.70 20.14
N CYS A 112 6.56 8.83 20.36
CA CYS A 112 7.97 8.85 20.74
C CYS A 112 8.25 10.04 21.69
N SER A 113 9.39 10.01 22.37
CA SER A 113 9.94 11.13 23.13
C SER A 113 11.25 11.56 22.50
N MET A 114 11.53 12.85 22.51
CA MET A 114 12.71 13.41 21.85
C MET A 114 13.43 14.41 22.75
N GLY A 115 14.76 14.30 22.80
CA GLY A 115 15.61 15.33 23.38
C GLY A 115 15.71 16.60 22.51
N PRO A 116 16.33 17.65 23.02
CA PRO A 116 16.59 18.87 22.27
C PRO A 116 17.56 18.61 21.11
N ASN A 117 17.34 19.29 19.99
CA ASN A 117 18.18 19.22 18.77
C ASN A 117 18.48 17.79 18.29
N ARG A 118 17.55 16.84 18.49
CA ARG A 118 17.72 15.44 18.07
C ARG A 118 16.86 15.09 16.88
N THR A 119 17.38 14.13 16.10
CA THR A 119 16.63 13.46 15.03
C THR A 119 16.45 12.00 15.44
N ILE A 120 15.25 11.48 15.26
CA ILE A 120 14.89 10.07 15.52
C ILE A 120 14.22 9.54 14.27
N THR A 121 14.63 8.34 13.84
CA THR A 121 13.95 7.58 12.80
C THR A 121 13.21 6.41 13.47
N LEU A 122 11.92 6.34 13.23
CA LEU A 122 11.04 5.26 13.69
C LEU A 122 10.64 4.42 12.49
N GLN A 123 10.52 3.13 12.69
CA GLN A 123 10.03 2.19 11.68
C GLN A 123 8.75 1.50 12.16
N PRO A 124 7.63 2.22 12.24
CA PRO A 124 6.37 1.56 12.56
C PRO A 124 6.00 0.59 11.46
N VAL A 125 5.44 -0.54 11.86
CA VAL A 125 4.94 -1.56 10.95
C VAL A 125 3.47 -1.29 10.69
N VAL A 126 3.15 -0.93 9.44
CA VAL A 126 1.78 -0.76 8.98
C VAL A 126 1.32 -2.07 8.35
N LYS A 127 0.17 -2.61 8.77
CA LYS A 127 -0.39 -3.81 8.18
C LYS A 127 -1.38 -3.45 7.08
N PHE A 128 -1.19 -4.06 5.91
CA PHE A 128 -2.14 -3.95 4.81
C PHE A 128 -3.00 -5.20 4.73
N ASN A 129 -4.32 -5.02 4.88
CA ASN A 129 -5.29 -6.11 4.83
C ASN A 129 -5.77 -6.38 3.40
N HIS A 130 -5.70 -5.38 2.53
CA HIS A 130 -6.18 -5.45 1.15
C HIS A 130 -5.07 -5.12 0.16
N CYS A 131 -5.15 -5.70 -1.04
CA CYS A 131 -4.25 -5.36 -2.14
C CYS A 131 -4.68 -4.06 -2.83
N GLY A 132 -3.78 -3.51 -3.64
CA GLY A 132 -4.01 -2.31 -4.44
C GLY A 132 -3.11 -1.14 -4.06
N ARG A 133 -3.41 0.04 -4.59
CA ARG A 133 -2.68 1.25 -4.26
C ARG A 133 -3.14 1.79 -2.90
N MET A 134 -2.21 1.82 -1.96
CA MET A 134 -2.41 2.37 -0.62
C MET A 134 -1.75 3.74 -0.53
N ASP A 135 -2.55 4.76 -0.26
CA ASP A 135 -2.05 6.10 0.02
C ASP A 135 -1.87 6.26 1.54
N LEU A 136 -0.63 6.47 1.96
CA LEU A 136 -0.25 6.72 3.34
C LEU A 136 -0.01 8.20 3.53
N SER A 137 -0.52 8.78 4.61
CA SER A 137 -0.28 10.17 4.95
C SER A 137 -0.21 10.41 6.45
N ILE A 138 0.59 11.37 6.85
CA ILE A 138 0.61 11.86 8.23
C ILE A 138 -0.48 12.92 8.34
N ARG A 139 -1.61 12.55 8.95
CA ARG A 139 -2.77 13.42 9.08
C ARG A 139 -2.55 14.56 10.07
N ARG A 140 -1.99 14.24 11.25
CA ARG A 140 -1.73 15.23 12.31
C ARG A 140 -0.56 14.78 13.17
N VAL A 141 0.18 15.76 13.66
CA VAL A 141 1.24 15.57 14.64
C VAL A 141 0.97 16.46 15.83
N TYR A 142 1.10 15.91 17.03
CA TYR A 142 0.91 16.61 18.28
C TYR A 142 2.13 16.47 19.16
N VAL A 143 2.48 17.55 19.84
CA VAL A 143 3.47 17.54 20.92
C VAL A 143 2.72 17.71 22.24
N CYS A 144 2.88 16.74 23.13
CA CYS A 144 2.39 16.84 24.50
C CYS A 144 3.34 17.71 25.32
N ASP A 145 2.78 18.50 26.18
CA ASP A 145 3.53 19.23 27.20
C ASP A 145 4.15 18.27 28.23
N LEU A 146 5.07 18.80 29.08
CA LEU A 146 5.79 18.00 30.04
C LEU A 146 4.88 17.32 31.08
N LEU A 147 3.77 17.94 31.42
CA LEU A 147 2.78 17.42 32.37
C LEU A 147 1.76 16.48 31.73
N GLY A 148 1.68 16.46 30.40
CA GLY A 148 0.68 15.70 29.66
C GLY A 148 -0.73 16.26 29.79
N LEU A 149 -0.87 17.56 30.05
CA LEU A 149 -2.15 18.25 30.18
C LEU A 149 -2.67 18.77 28.85
N PHE A 150 -1.77 19.22 27.97
CA PHE A 150 -2.08 19.84 26.69
C PHE A 150 -1.43 19.10 25.53
N ASN A 151 -2.12 19.08 24.38
CA ASN A 151 -1.60 18.63 23.10
C ASN A 151 -1.53 19.84 22.16
N LEU A 152 -0.33 20.24 21.79
CA LEU A 152 -0.12 21.29 20.82
C LEU A 152 0.02 20.70 19.41
N PRO A 153 -0.80 21.14 18.45
CA PRO A 153 -0.65 20.68 17.07
C PRO A 153 0.64 21.24 16.47
N VAL A 154 1.35 20.42 15.72
CA VAL A 154 2.48 20.85 14.90
C VAL A 154 1.93 21.41 13.59
N PRO A 155 2.42 22.57 13.11
CA PRO A 155 2.00 23.13 11.84
C PRO A 155 2.23 22.17 10.68
N ALA A 156 1.25 22.04 9.78
CA ALA A 156 1.34 21.15 8.61
C ALA A 156 2.51 21.54 7.68
N ALA A 157 2.89 22.83 7.64
CA ALA A 157 4.02 23.32 6.88
C ALA A 157 5.38 22.74 7.30
N ASN A 158 5.46 22.15 8.49
CA ASN A 158 6.66 21.50 8.99
C ASN A 158 6.84 20.06 8.48
N GLY A 159 5.85 19.51 7.79
CA GLY A 159 5.92 18.20 7.14
C GLY A 159 6.62 18.29 5.79
N VAL A 160 7.72 17.57 5.65
CA VAL A 160 8.42 17.37 4.38
C VAL A 160 8.08 15.96 3.91
N SER A 161 7.47 15.80 2.71
CA SER A 161 7.01 14.49 2.22
C SER A 161 6.12 13.77 3.25
N ALA A 162 5.02 14.40 3.66
CA ALA A 162 4.08 13.85 4.65
C ALA A 162 3.12 12.80 4.07
N SER A 163 3.26 12.44 2.80
CA SER A 163 2.43 11.45 2.11
C SER A 163 3.26 10.63 1.13
N GLY A 164 2.86 9.39 0.93
CA GLY A 164 3.42 8.48 -0.05
C GLY A 164 2.39 7.46 -0.48
N SER A 165 2.63 6.78 -1.59
CA SER A 165 1.80 5.68 -2.07
C SER A 165 2.63 4.41 -2.21
N VAL A 166 2.03 3.27 -1.90
CA VAL A 166 2.62 1.95 -2.02
C VAL A 166 1.64 1.02 -2.73
N TYR A 167 2.13 0.15 -3.59
CA TYR A 167 1.34 -0.86 -4.27
C TYR A 167 1.47 -2.18 -3.51
N VAL A 168 0.36 -2.64 -2.97
CA VAL A 168 0.27 -3.90 -2.23
C VAL A 168 -0.15 -4.99 -3.20
N LEU A 169 0.72 -5.98 -3.38
CA LEU A 169 0.44 -7.14 -4.22
C LEU A 169 -0.56 -8.08 -3.53
N PRO A 170 -1.46 -8.71 -4.30
CA PRO A 170 -2.32 -9.76 -3.77
C PRO A 170 -1.50 -10.98 -3.35
N GLU A 171 -2.05 -11.78 -2.45
CA GLU A 171 -1.45 -13.05 -2.05
C GLU A 171 -1.52 -14.04 -3.22
N LEU A 172 -0.37 -14.63 -3.55
CA LEU A 172 -0.28 -15.63 -4.62
C LEU A 172 -1.05 -16.87 -4.23
N GLN A 173 -2.14 -17.15 -4.93
CA GLN A 173 -2.83 -18.42 -4.78
C GLN A 173 -2.14 -19.46 -5.65
N THR A 174 -1.35 -20.33 -5.02
CA THR A 174 -0.72 -21.48 -5.70
C THR A 174 -1.81 -22.50 -6.06
N ARG A 175 -2.49 -22.28 -7.19
CA ARG A 175 -3.38 -23.28 -7.78
C ARG A 175 -2.62 -23.93 -8.93
N SER A 176 -2.71 -25.27 -9.02
CA SER A 176 -2.24 -26.00 -10.19
C SER A 176 -3.09 -25.56 -11.39
N ILE A 177 -2.51 -24.81 -12.28
CA ILE A 177 -3.15 -24.41 -13.53
C ILE A 177 -2.94 -25.56 -14.50
N GLN A 178 -4.00 -26.31 -14.83
CA GLN A 178 -3.98 -27.26 -15.93
C GLN A 178 -4.24 -26.46 -17.21
N THR A 179 -3.17 -26.21 -17.95
CA THR A 179 -3.28 -25.68 -19.30
C THR A 179 -3.34 -26.87 -20.26
N ASP A 180 -4.46 -27.00 -20.96
CA ASP A 180 -4.51 -27.88 -22.12
C ASP A 180 -3.50 -27.35 -23.15
N GLU A 181 -2.54 -28.18 -23.53
CA GLU A 181 -1.54 -27.86 -24.57
C GLU A 181 -2.16 -27.59 -25.94
N ALA A 182 -3.46 -27.83 -26.10
CA ALA A 182 -4.23 -27.70 -27.33
C ALA A 182 -4.87 -26.33 -27.56
N ALA A 183 -4.67 -25.34 -26.66
CA ALA A 183 -5.12 -23.98 -26.95
C ALA A 183 -4.19 -23.35 -28.01
N ASP A 184 -4.41 -23.72 -29.25
CA ASP A 184 -3.84 -23.12 -30.46
C ASP A 184 -4.43 -21.70 -30.60
N LEU A 185 -3.93 -20.81 -29.79
CA LEU A 185 -4.25 -19.40 -29.86
C LEU A 185 -3.46 -18.80 -31.02
N GLY A 186 -4.07 -18.81 -32.20
CA GLY A 186 -3.58 -18.11 -33.40
C GLY A 186 -3.36 -16.64 -33.10
N LEU A 187 -2.13 -16.30 -32.76
CA LEU A 187 -1.72 -14.95 -32.44
C LEU A 187 -0.64 -14.53 -33.45
N ASP A 188 -0.69 -13.28 -33.87
CA ASP A 188 0.24 -12.66 -34.80
C ASP A 188 1.71 -12.90 -34.36
N SER A 189 2.29 -14.01 -34.76
CA SER A 189 3.68 -14.31 -34.52
C SER A 189 4.47 -14.17 -35.83
N VAL A 190 5.64 -13.58 -35.68
CA VAL A 190 6.58 -13.39 -36.80
C VAL A 190 7.32 -14.69 -37.12
N THR A 191 7.30 -15.67 -36.23
CA THR A 191 8.08 -16.91 -36.34
C THR A 191 7.18 -18.12 -36.29
N TYR A 192 7.28 -18.99 -37.30
CA TYR A 192 6.49 -20.24 -37.45
C TYR A 192 7.36 -21.48 -37.24
N SER A 193 6.77 -22.55 -36.76
CA SER A 193 7.44 -23.84 -36.62
C SER A 193 7.83 -24.41 -37.98
N THR A 194 9.04 -24.91 -38.10
CA THR A 194 9.55 -25.65 -39.26
C THR A 194 9.30 -27.15 -39.17
N GLU A 195 8.89 -27.63 -37.98
CA GLU A 195 8.76 -29.08 -37.71
C GLU A 195 7.31 -29.55 -37.59
N ARG A 196 6.36 -28.64 -37.26
CA ARG A 196 4.97 -28.98 -37.01
C ARG A 196 4.03 -28.06 -37.74
N ALA A 197 2.97 -28.65 -38.33
CA ALA A 197 1.86 -27.90 -38.88
C ALA A 197 0.96 -27.36 -37.77
N GLY A 198 0.33 -26.18 -38.01
CA GLY A 198 -0.63 -25.53 -37.13
C GLY A 198 -1.92 -25.16 -37.88
N ASN A 199 -2.63 -24.15 -37.37
CA ASN A 199 -3.92 -23.72 -37.92
C ASN A 199 -3.92 -22.26 -38.40
N ASP A 200 -2.79 -21.58 -38.45
CA ASP A 200 -2.71 -20.19 -38.87
C ASP A 200 -2.68 -20.09 -40.42
N PRO A 201 -3.74 -19.58 -41.05
CA PRO A 201 -3.84 -19.49 -42.51
C PRO A 201 -2.91 -18.42 -43.11
N SER A 202 -2.26 -17.60 -42.29
CA SER A 202 -1.35 -16.55 -42.75
C SER A 202 -0.06 -17.10 -43.34
N GLU A 203 0.35 -18.31 -42.93
CA GLU A 203 1.54 -19.01 -43.44
C GLU A 203 1.21 -20.44 -43.86
N ILE A 204 1.82 -20.88 -44.96
CA ILE A 204 1.65 -22.24 -45.47
C ILE A 204 2.87 -23.06 -45.05
N PHE A 205 2.67 -24.05 -44.18
CA PHE A 205 3.72 -24.95 -43.72
C PHE A 205 4.16 -25.88 -44.85
N GLN A 206 3.19 -26.60 -45.45
CA GLN A 206 3.44 -27.47 -46.60
C GLN A 206 2.19 -27.74 -47.43
N LEU A 207 2.42 -28.31 -48.64
CA LEU A 207 1.38 -28.78 -49.54
C LEU A 207 1.43 -30.30 -49.59
N ARG A 208 0.30 -30.98 -49.38
CA ARG A 208 0.19 -32.44 -49.48
C ARG A 208 -1.05 -32.88 -50.22
N ASP A 209 -1.08 -34.13 -50.58
CA ASP A 209 -2.28 -34.73 -51.17
C ASP A 209 -3.44 -34.78 -50.15
N TYR A 210 -4.65 -34.60 -50.67
CA TYR A 210 -5.89 -34.65 -49.87
C TYR A 210 -6.08 -36.03 -49.26
N ARG A 211 -6.50 -36.07 -48.02
CA ARG A 211 -6.94 -37.28 -47.31
C ARG A 211 -8.40 -37.15 -46.93
N GLU A 212 -9.10 -38.29 -46.86
CA GLU A 212 -10.49 -38.28 -46.42
C GLU A 212 -10.61 -37.74 -44.99
N GLY A 213 -11.47 -36.70 -44.81
CA GLY A 213 -11.59 -35.96 -43.57
C GLY A 213 -10.96 -34.56 -43.59
N ASP A 214 -10.13 -34.23 -44.58
CA ASP A 214 -9.55 -32.88 -44.66
C ASP A 214 -10.62 -31.82 -44.94
N PRO A 215 -10.55 -30.64 -44.28
CA PRO A 215 -11.54 -29.60 -44.47
C PRO A 215 -11.43 -28.97 -45.86
N ARG A 216 -12.58 -28.75 -46.52
CA ARG A 216 -12.64 -28.25 -47.92
C ARG A 216 -12.03 -26.85 -48.08
N HIS A 217 -11.99 -26.03 -47.04
CA HIS A 217 -11.40 -24.68 -47.09
C HIS A 217 -9.86 -24.69 -47.18
N SER A 218 -9.22 -25.78 -46.79
CA SER A 218 -7.76 -25.93 -46.91
C SER A 218 -7.32 -26.43 -48.28
N VAL A 219 -8.25 -26.81 -49.19
CA VAL A 219 -7.91 -27.27 -50.53
C VAL A 219 -7.37 -26.12 -51.38
N HIS A 220 -6.20 -26.34 -51.98
CA HIS A 220 -5.58 -25.39 -52.92
C HIS A 220 -6.10 -25.56 -54.32
N TRP A 221 -7.31 -25.06 -54.61
CA TRP A 221 -8.04 -25.29 -55.88
C TRP A 221 -7.22 -24.99 -57.12
N LYS A 222 -6.45 -23.90 -57.15
CA LYS A 222 -5.63 -23.50 -58.28
C LYS A 222 -4.56 -24.54 -58.62
N LEU A 223 -3.91 -25.12 -57.61
CA LEU A 223 -2.89 -26.13 -57.81
C LEU A 223 -3.49 -27.51 -58.10
N SER A 224 -4.61 -27.82 -57.45
CA SER A 224 -5.32 -29.08 -57.63
C SER A 224 -5.82 -29.24 -59.09
N SER A 225 -6.40 -28.19 -59.69
CA SER A 225 -6.83 -28.18 -61.05
C SER A 225 -5.67 -28.32 -62.04
N ARG A 226 -4.51 -27.83 -61.72
CA ARG A 226 -3.33 -27.89 -62.57
C ARG A 226 -2.65 -29.27 -62.52
N MET A 227 -2.69 -29.92 -61.38
CA MET A 227 -2.06 -31.21 -61.14
C MET A 227 -3.02 -32.42 -61.30
N ASN A 228 -4.29 -32.17 -61.62
CA ASN A 228 -5.35 -33.11 -61.72
C ASN A 228 -5.53 -34.06 -60.54
N ARG A 229 -5.22 -33.55 -59.35
CA ARG A 229 -5.35 -34.22 -58.03
C ARG A 229 -5.61 -33.17 -56.94
N LEU A 230 -6.34 -33.56 -55.88
CA LEU A 230 -6.66 -32.66 -54.80
C LEU A 230 -5.42 -32.45 -53.91
N ILE A 231 -5.02 -31.20 -53.74
CA ILE A 231 -3.89 -30.77 -52.89
C ILE A 231 -4.43 -29.89 -51.80
N VAL A 232 -3.98 -30.14 -50.54
CA VAL A 232 -4.36 -29.44 -49.35
C VAL A 232 -3.18 -28.62 -48.84
N ARG A 233 -3.46 -27.44 -48.31
CA ARG A 233 -2.51 -26.59 -47.58
C ARG A 233 -2.52 -26.98 -46.10
N GLU A 234 -1.39 -27.28 -45.55
CA GLU A 234 -1.18 -27.31 -44.10
C GLU A 234 -0.66 -25.96 -43.68
N PHE A 235 -1.27 -25.41 -42.64
CA PHE A 235 -0.98 -24.07 -42.19
C PHE A 235 0.16 -24.03 -41.17
N GLY A 236 0.74 -22.85 -40.95
CA GLY A 236 1.83 -22.67 -40.02
C GLY A 236 1.39 -22.75 -38.55
N LEU A 237 2.33 -23.17 -37.68
CA LEU A 237 2.18 -23.11 -36.22
C LEU A 237 3.00 -21.94 -35.73
N PRO A 238 2.37 -20.88 -35.20
CA PRO A 238 3.10 -19.75 -34.64
C PRO A 238 3.84 -20.15 -33.37
N LEU A 239 5.13 -19.84 -33.28
CA LEU A 239 5.98 -20.17 -32.14
C LEU A 239 5.90 -19.12 -31.01
N ASN A 240 5.51 -17.90 -31.33
CA ASN A 240 5.36 -16.83 -30.36
C ASN A 240 3.88 -16.54 -30.15
N ALA A 241 3.31 -17.12 -29.10
CA ALA A 241 1.97 -16.78 -28.67
C ALA A 241 2.03 -15.57 -27.72
N SER A 242 1.37 -14.47 -28.04
CA SER A 242 1.06 -13.43 -27.06
C SER A 242 -0.24 -13.79 -26.35
N LEU A 243 -0.21 -13.77 -25.05
CA LEU A 243 -1.38 -14.05 -24.21
C LEU A 243 -1.96 -12.72 -23.71
N HIS A 244 -3.23 -12.47 -24.06
CA HIS A 244 -3.92 -11.26 -23.58
C HIS A 244 -4.84 -11.63 -22.43
N PHE A 245 -4.63 -10.97 -21.28
CA PHE A 245 -5.54 -11.08 -20.15
C PHE A 245 -6.57 -9.96 -20.21
N LEU A 246 -7.84 -10.30 -20.29
CA LEU A 246 -8.92 -9.36 -20.12
C LEU A 246 -9.44 -9.46 -18.70
N LEU A 247 -9.20 -8.43 -17.90
CA LEU A 247 -9.63 -8.34 -16.52
C LEU A 247 -10.80 -7.35 -16.42
N GLU A 248 -11.98 -7.83 -16.06
CA GLU A 248 -13.14 -6.99 -15.79
C GLU A 248 -13.35 -6.83 -14.30
N LEU A 249 -13.07 -5.63 -13.79
CA LEU A 249 -13.36 -5.24 -12.40
C LEU A 249 -14.69 -4.48 -12.38
N ARG A 250 -15.72 -5.07 -11.75
CA ARG A 250 -17.04 -4.45 -11.63
C ARG A 250 -17.11 -3.55 -10.41
N GLU A 251 -17.71 -2.38 -10.60
CA GLU A 251 -18.01 -1.47 -9.50
C GLU A 251 -19.02 -2.12 -8.53
N GLY A 252 -18.67 -2.18 -7.22
CA GLY A 252 -19.49 -2.83 -6.20
C GLY A 252 -19.28 -4.35 -6.06
N ALA A 253 -18.31 -4.93 -6.76
CA ALA A 253 -17.92 -6.32 -6.52
C ALA A 253 -17.36 -6.52 -5.12
N ASP A 254 -17.51 -7.75 -4.59
CA ASP A 254 -16.93 -8.11 -3.30
C ASP A 254 -15.40 -7.92 -3.34
N PRO A 255 -14.83 -7.19 -2.36
CA PRO A 255 -13.40 -6.98 -2.22
C PRO A 255 -12.59 -8.26 -2.27
N ALA A 256 -13.03 -9.28 -1.55
CA ALA A 256 -12.35 -10.57 -1.50
C ALA A 256 -12.33 -11.27 -2.86
N ALA A 257 -13.41 -11.16 -3.64
CA ALA A 257 -13.49 -11.72 -4.99
C ALA A 257 -12.54 -10.98 -5.95
N SER A 258 -12.49 -9.65 -5.86
CA SER A 258 -11.58 -8.83 -6.66
C SER A 258 -10.11 -9.12 -6.34
N GLU A 259 -9.77 -9.29 -5.07
CA GLU A 259 -8.42 -9.69 -4.64
C GLU A 259 -8.05 -11.10 -5.13
N ALA A 260 -8.96 -12.05 -5.02
CA ALA A 260 -8.74 -13.42 -5.49
C ALA A 260 -8.51 -13.47 -7.00
N MET A 261 -9.24 -12.64 -7.77
CA MET A 261 -9.09 -12.55 -9.21
C MET A 261 -7.74 -11.93 -9.59
N LEU A 262 -7.31 -10.85 -8.93
CA LEU A 262 -5.99 -10.25 -9.13
C LEU A 262 -4.87 -11.22 -8.75
N GLY A 263 -5.02 -11.97 -7.66
CA GLY A 263 -4.08 -13.01 -7.24
C GLY A 263 -3.96 -14.15 -8.25
N ALA A 264 -5.08 -14.58 -8.85
CA ALA A 264 -5.09 -15.60 -9.89
C ALA A 264 -4.36 -15.14 -11.17
N VAL A 265 -4.60 -13.90 -11.60
CA VAL A 265 -3.92 -13.33 -12.78
C VAL A 265 -2.42 -13.23 -12.54
N LEU A 266 -2.00 -12.79 -11.35
CA LEU A 266 -0.59 -12.68 -10.99
C LEU A 266 0.07 -14.07 -10.97
N ALA A 267 -0.53 -15.05 -10.31
CA ALA A 267 -0.04 -16.43 -10.25
C ALA A 267 0.09 -17.05 -11.65
N PHE A 268 -0.88 -16.78 -12.53
CA PHE A 268 -0.84 -17.25 -13.90
C PHE A 268 0.26 -16.59 -14.73
N SER A 269 0.46 -15.28 -14.54
CA SER A 269 1.54 -14.55 -15.22
C SER A 269 2.93 -15.05 -14.81
N GLU A 270 3.14 -15.31 -13.51
CA GLU A 270 4.40 -15.90 -13.00
C GLU A 270 4.63 -17.32 -13.54
N TYR A 271 3.57 -18.15 -13.58
CA TYR A 271 3.65 -19.48 -14.16
C TYR A 271 4.11 -19.45 -15.63
N LEU A 272 3.58 -18.51 -16.42
CA LEU A 272 3.98 -18.35 -17.82
C LEU A 272 5.42 -17.85 -17.98
N MET A 273 5.85 -16.90 -17.11
CA MET A 273 7.24 -16.41 -17.13
C MET A 273 8.25 -17.48 -16.73
N ALA A 274 7.90 -18.36 -15.81
CA ALA A 274 8.78 -19.44 -15.36
C ALA A 274 8.96 -20.55 -16.41
N ARG A 275 8.10 -20.62 -17.45
CA ARG A 275 8.14 -21.59 -18.55
C ARG A 275 8.90 -21.12 -19.78
N LYS A 276 9.33 -19.88 -19.81
CA LYS A 276 10.22 -19.32 -20.84
C LYS A 276 11.68 -19.67 -20.55
#